data_6d4b58203b9f6719ebe12498b738ea67
#
_entry.id   6d4b58203b9f6719ebe12498b738ea67
#
_cell.length_a   1.000
_cell.length_b   1.000
_cell.length_c   1.000
_cell.angle_alpha   90.00
_cell.angle_beta   90.00
_cell.angle_gamma   90.00
#
_symmetry.space_group_name_H-M   'P 1'
#
loop_
_entity.id
_entity.type
_entity.pdbx_description
1 polymer ?
#
loop_
_entity_poly.entity_id
_entity_poly.type
_entity_poly.pdbx_seq_one_letter_code
_entity_poly.pdbx_strand_id
1 'polypeptide(L)'
;HRPNRRQRQMCIRDRLYLHHYNFPPYSVGETRPMRSPGRREIGHGALAERAILPVLPEKDTFPYVVRVVSEVLSSNGSTSMGSVCGSTLSLMDAGVPLKAPVSGAAMGLIKEGDEVRILTDIQGIEDFLGDMDFKVAGSEKGITALQMDMKITGLSVKTVAEAVNQARPARLHILEKMLEAIDTPRDNLSPHA
;
A
#
# COMPACT_ATOMS: atom_id res chain seq x y z
N HIS A 1 25.59 -17.54 8.99
CA HIS A 1 24.46 -18.06 9.77
C HIS A 1 23.33 -18.46 8.83
N ARG A 2 23.18 -19.77 8.59
CA ARG A 2 21.97 -20.28 7.90
C ARG A 2 20.88 -20.40 8.95
N PRO A 3 19.74 -19.69 8.83
CA PRO A 3 18.64 -19.84 9.78
C PRO A 3 18.17 -21.30 9.80
N ASN A 4 18.02 -21.85 11.00
CA ASN A 4 17.61 -23.22 11.23
C ASN A 4 16.27 -23.51 10.54
N ARG A 5 16.12 -24.70 9.94
CA ARG A 5 14.88 -25.15 9.26
C ARG A 5 13.62 -24.97 10.14
N ARG A 6 13.75 -25.13 11.46
CA ARG A 6 12.66 -24.87 12.43
C ARG A 6 12.25 -23.40 12.51
N GLN A 7 13.19 -22.45 12.44
CA GLN A 7 12.88 -21.02 12.43
C GLN A 7 12.17 -20.58 11.15
N ARG A 8 12.54 -21.14 10.00
CA ARG A 8 11.82 -20.90 8.74
C ARG A 8 10.40 -21.47 8.77
N GLN A 9 10.19 -22.65 9.36
CA GLN A 9 8.86 -23.23 9.49
C GLN A 9 7.99 -22.48 10.49
N MET A 10 8.54 -21.97 11.60
CA MET A 10 7.80 -21.10 12.53
C MET A 10 7.37 -19.80 11.87
N CYS A 11 8.25 -19.11 11.14
CA CYS A 11 7.89 -17.87 10.42
C CYS A 11 6.80 -18.05 9.36
N ILE A 12 6.70 -19.22 8.72
CA ILE A 12 5.66 -19.52 7.73
C ILE A 12 4.36 -19.95 8.39
N ARG A 13 4.43 -20.67 9.52
CA ARG A 13 3.22 -21.13 10.24
C ARG A 13 2.44 -20.02 10.94
N ASP A 14 3.11 -18.92 11.28
CA ASP A 14 2.51 -17.81 12.04
C ASP A 14 2.05 -16.65 11.17
N ARG A 15 2.37 -16.66 9.87
CA ARG A 15 1.90 -15.63 8.94
C ARG A 15 0.63 -16.08 8.23
N LEU A 16 -0.49 -15.46 8.58
CA LEU A 16 -1.78 -15.66 7.93
C LEU A 16 -1.96 -14.77 6.68
N TYR A 17 -1.08 -13.80 6.49
CA TYR A 17 -1.11 -12.89 5.36
C TYR A 17 0.27 -12.68 4.75
N LEU A 18 0.33 -12.73 3.44
CA LEU A 18 1.53 -12.50 2.63
C LEU A 18 1.16 -11.56 1.48
N HIS A 19 1.95 -10.52 1.29
CA HIS A 19 1.81 -9.61 0.15
C HIS A 19 3.08 -9.62 -0.70
N HIS A 20 2.98 -10.12 -1.92
CA HIS A 20 4.04 -10.08 -2.91
C HIS A 20 3.82 -8.90 -3.85
N TYR A 21 4.83 -8.09 -4.03
CA TYR A 21 4.78 -6.91 -4.89
C TYR A 21 5.87 -7.04 -5.96
N ASN A 22 5.46 -7.06 -7.22
CA ASN A 22 6.34 -7.18 -8.37
C ASN A 22 6.27 -5.88 -9.18
N PHE A 23 7.45 -5.29 -9.41
CA PHE A 23 7.62 -4.05 -10.17
C PHE A 23 8.62 -4.28 -11.31
N PRO A 24 8.21 -4.97 -12.39
CA PRO A 24 9.10 -5.29 -13.49
C PRO A 24 9.55 -4.02 -14.25
N PRO A 25 10.74 -4.03 -14.86
CA PRO A 25 11.30 -2.87 -15.53
C PRO A 25 10.40 -2.28 -16.62
N TYR A 26 9.68 -3.12 -17.33
CA TYR A 26 8.77 -2.68 -18.40
C TYR A 26 7.63 -1.81 -17.91
N SER A 27 7.26 -1.86 -16.62
CA SER A 27 6.20 -1.02 -16.05
C SER A 27 6.51 0.48 -16.10
N VAL A 28 7.79 0.84 -16.21
CA VAL A 28 8.28 2.21 -16.40
C VAL A 28 9.04 2.41 -17.72
N GLY A 29 8.87 1.48 -18.67
CA GLY A 29 9.51 1.57 -19.99
C GLY A 29 11.02 1.25 -19.99
N GLU A 30 11.57 0.67 -18.93
CA GLU A 30 12.96 0.27 -18.86
C GLU A 30 13.19 -1.12 -19.46
N THR A 31 14.30 -1.27 -20.19
CA THR A 31 14.82 -2.54 -20.69
C THR A 31 15.98 -3.02 -19.84
N ARG A 32 15.72 -3.87 -18.87
CA ARG A 32 16.75 -4.52 -18.04
C ARG A 32 16.33 -5.93 -17.66
N PRO A 33 17.28 -6.84 -17.37
CA PRO A 33 16.95 -8.18 -16.91
C PRO A 33 16.09 -8.17 -15.64
N MET A 34 15.06 -9.00 -15.60
CA MET A 34 14.33 -9.26 -14.37
C MET A 34 15.22 -10.08 -13.43
N ARG A 35 15.40 -9.58 -12.22
CA ARG A 35 16.21 -10.20 -11.16
C ARG A 35 15.34 -10.45 -9.93
N SER A 36 15.97 -10.89 -8.84
CA SER A 36 15.31 -10.96 -7.53
C SER A 36 14.78 -9.57 -7.13
N PRO A 37 13.71 -9.50 -6.29
CA PRO A 37 13.10 -8.25 -5.85
C PRO A 37 14.11 -7.25 -5.30
N GLY A 38 14.04 -6.02 -5.80
CA GLY A 38 14.86 -4.92 -5.33
C GLY A 38 14.30 -4.26 -4.05
N ARG A 39 14.99 -3.23 -3.55
CA ARG A 39 14.57 -2.51 -2.34
C ARG A 39 13.18 -1.89 -2.46
N ARG A 40 12.83 -1.36 -3.64
CA ARG A 40 11.50 -0.79 -3.92
C ARG A 40 10.41 -1.82 -3.76
N GLU A 41 10.59 -2.99 -4.37
CA GLU A 41 9.60 -4.07 -4.31
C GLU A 41 9.42 -4.59 -2.89
N ILE A 42 10.50 -4.76 -2.15
CA ILE A 42 10.45 -5.17 -0.73
C ILE A 42 9.74 -4.10 0.11
N GLY A 43 10.09 -2.82 -0.05
CA GLY A 43 9.51 -1.71 0.72
C GLY A 43 8.03 -1.48 0.41
N HIS A 44 7.66 -1.47 -0.87
CA HIS A 44 6.27 -1.30 -1.30
C HIS A 44 5.40 -2.50 -0.91
N GLY A 45 5.92 -3.73 -1.04
CA GLY A 45 5.22 -4.93 -0.59
C GLY A 45 4.98 -4.92 0.92
N ALA A 46 5.99 -4.55 1.71
CA ALA A 46 5.86 -4.42 3.16
C ALA A 46 4.87 -3.32 3.58
N LEU A 47 4.81 -2.20 2.83
CA LEU A 47 3.84 -1.14 3.07
C LEU A 47 2.41 -1.63 2.80
N ALA A 48 2.18 -2.28 1.67
CA ALA A 48 0.87 -2.83 1.31
C ALA A 48 0.43 -3.94 2.30
N GLU A 49 1.37 -4.81 2.72
CA GLU A 49 1.11 -5.82 3.75
C GLU A 49 0.63 -5.17 5.06
N ARG A 50 1.36 -4.16 5.55
CA ARG A 50 1.01 -3.44 6.78
C ARG A 50 -0.32 -2.69 6.68
N ALA A 51 -0.65 -2.17 5.50
CA ALA A 51 -1.89 -1.43 5.28
C ALA A 51 -3.12 -2.32 5.45
N ILE A 52 -3.06 -3.56 5.00
CA ILE A 52 -4.17 -4.51 4.98
C ILE A 52 -4.24 -5.35 6.27
N LEU A 53 -3.10 -5.68 6.87
CA LEU A 53 -3.03 -6.59 8.02
C LEU A 53 -4.01 -6.27 9.16
N PRO A 54 -4.22 -4.99 9.58
CA PRO A 54 -5.14 -4.66 10.68
C PRO A 54 -6.62 -4.93 10.40
N VAL A 55 -7.00 -5.01 9.12
CA VAL A 55 -8.39 -5.20 8.70
C VAL A 55 -8.73 -6.62 8.29
N LEU A 56 -7.76 -7.52 8.33
CA LEU A 56 -8.01 -8.94 8.09
C LEU A 56 -8.88 -9.56 9.18
N PRO A 57 -9.68 -10.58 8.84
CA PRO A 57 -10.44 -11.34 9.81
C PRO A 57 -9.52 -12.09 10.79
N GLU A 58 -10.06 -12.43 11.97
CA GLU A 58 -9.35 -13.27 12.93
C GLU A 58 -9.25 -14.72 12.41
N LYS A 59 -8.22 -15.44 12.87
CA LYS A 59 -7.95 -16.82 12.45
C LYS A 59 -9.12 -17.77 12.72
N ASP A 60 -9.84 -17.57 13.82
CA ASP A 60 -10.95 -18.42 14.21
C ASP A 60 -12.18 -18.20 13.31
N THR A 61 -12.32 -17.00 12.75
CA THR A 61 -13.41 -16.65 11.82
C THR A 61 -13.05 -17.03 10.37
N PHE A 62 -11.77 -16.92 10.02
CA PHE A 62 -11.28 -17.17 8.66
C PHE A 62 -9.96 -17.96 8.72
N PRO A 63 -10.01 -19.31 8.81
CA PRO A 63 -8.85 -20.16 9.07
C PRO A 63 -7.99 -20.42 7.83
N TYR A 64 -7.83 -19.44 6.96
CA TYR A 64 -7.05 -19.53 5.72
C TYR A 64 -5.80 -18.67 5.78
N VAL A 65 -4.78 -19.09 5.05
CA VAL A 65 -3.63 -18.23 4.73
C VAL A 65 -3.96 -17.45 3.46
N VAL A 66 -3.90 -16.15 3.55
CA VAL A 66 -4.16 -15.24 2.43
C VAL A 66 -2.84 -14.83 1.79
N ARG A 67 -2.71 -15.03 0.50
CA ARG A 67 -1.59 -14.56 -0.30
C ARG A 67 -2.08 -13.63 -1.39
N VAL A 68 -1.66 -12.38 -1.35
CA VAL A 68 -1.93 -11.39 -2.40
C VAL A 68 -0.66 -11.20 -3.23
N VAL A 69 -0.84 -11.09 -4.54
CA VAL A 69 0.25 -10.78 -5.48
C VAL A 69 -0.16 -9.55 -6.28
N SER A 70 0.63 -8.49 -6.18
CA SER A 70 0.47 -7.27 -6.96
C SER A 70 1.47 -7.29 -8.13
N GLU A 71 0.96 -7.28 -9.36
CA GLU A 71 1.75 -7.19 -10.58
C GLU A 71 1.56 -5.80 -11.19
N VAL A 72 2.62 -4.98 -11.20
CA VAL A 72 2.57 -3.63 -11.77
C VAL A 72 2.86 -3.71 -13.27
N LEU A 73 1.85 -3.51 -14.09
CA LEU A 73 1.97 -3.57 -15.55
C LEU A 73 2.41 -2.24 -16.17
N SER A 74 1.98 -1.11 -15.56
CA SER A 74 2.35 0.24 -15.97
C SER A 74 2.33 1.16 -14.76
N SER A 75 3.19 2.17 -14.73
CA SER A 75 3.33 3.09 -13.60
C SER A 75 3.50 4.53 -14.04
N ASN A 76 2.75 5.42 -13.40
CA ASN A 76 3.00 6.86 -13.39
C ASN A 76 3.00 7.40 -11.95
N GLY A 77 3.65 6.67 -11.04
CA GLY A 77 3.69 6.96 -9.61
C GLY A 77 2.64 6.18 -8.81
N SER A 78 2.76 6.23 -7.49
CA SER A 78 1.80 5.71 -6.49
C SER A 78 1.37 4.23 -6.65
N THR A 79 2.19 3.39 -7.25
CA THR A 79 1.86 1.97 -7.48
C THR A 79 1.68 1.16 -6.20
N SER A 80 2.33 1.55 -5.11
CA SER A 80 2.12 0.94 -3.80
C SER A 80 0.72 1.22 -3.25
N MET A 81 0.20 2.43 -3.43
CA MET A 81 -1.17 2.78 -3.02
C MET A 81 -2.20 2.16 -3.95
N GLY A 82 -1.92 2.09 -5.24
CA GLY A 82 -2.70 1.30 -6.19
C GLY A 82 -2.78 -0.17 -5.79
N SER A 83 -1.67 -0.75 -5.30
CA SER A 83 -1.64 -2.13 -4.78
C SER A 83 -2.48 -2.30 -3.51
N VAL A 84 -2.50 -1.32 -2.60
CA VAL A 84 -3.36 -1.34 -1.41
C VAL A 84 -4.83 -1.36 -1.82
N CYS A 85 -5.24 -0.46 -2.72
CA CYS A 85 -6.61 -0.37 -3.22
C CYS A 85 -7.02 -1.65 -3.95
N GLY A 86 -6.19 -2.12 -4.89
CA GLY A 86 -6.45 -3.34 -5.65
C GLY A 86 -6.50 -4.59 -4.77
N SER A 87 -5.64 -4.66 -3.74
CA SER A 87 -5.69 -5.76 -2.77
C SER A 87 -6.96 -5.77 -1.96
N THR A 88 -7.44 -4.59 -1.51
CA THR A 88 -8.72 -4.47 -0.82
C THR A 88 -9.86 -5.00 -1.69
N LEU A 89 -9.97 -4.53 -2.93
CA LEU A 89 -11.01 -4.98 -3.87
C LEU A 89 -10.91 -6.47 -4.18
N SER A 90 -9.70 -6.97 -4.43
CA SER A 90 -9.45 -8.37 -4.73
C SER A 90 -9.81 -9.30 -3.56
N LEU A 91 -9.50 -8.90 -2.32
CA LEU A 91 -9.87 -9.66 -1.12
C LEU A 91 -11.38 -9.68 -0.90
N MET A 92 -12.06 -8.55 -1.10
CA MET A 92 -13.51 -8.45 -1.03
C MET A 92 -14.18 -9.31 -2.08
N ASP A 93 -13.66 -9.28 -3.31
CA ASP A 93 -14.19 -10.10 -4.43
C ASP A 93 -13.92 -11.60 -4.23
N ALA A 94 -12.78 -11.95 -3.59
CA ALA A 94 -12.48 -13.33 -3.21
C ALA A 94 -13.35 -13.87 -2.05
N GLY A 95 -14.15 -13.04 -1.40
CA GLY A 95 -14.99 -13.42 -0.26
C GLY A 95 -14.25 -13.44 1.07
N VAL A 96 -13.13 -12.70 1.20
CA VAL A 96 -12.46 -12.51 2.48
C VAL A 96 -13.22 -11.48 3.31
N PRO A 97 -13.73 -11.81 4.50
CA PRO A 97 -14.54 -10.90 5.31
C PRO A 97 -13.68 -9.85 6.00
N LEU A 98 -13.22 -8.85 5.25
CA LEU A 98 -12.44 -7.74 5.78
C LEU A 98 -13.25 -6.96 6.84
N LYS A 99 -12.61 -6.56 7.94
CA LYS A 99 -13.21 -5.72 8.99
C LYS A 99 -13.59 -4.32 8.48
N ALA A 100 -12.86 -3.81 7.49
CA ALA A 100 -13.11 -2.55 6.81
C ALA A 100 -12.30 -2.49 5.50
N PRO A 101 -12.79 -1.85 4.46
CA PRO A 101 -12.02 -1.58 3.26
C PRO A 101 -10.91 -0.53 3.54
N VAL A 102 -9.79 -0.66 2.84
CA VAL A 102 -8.62 0.21 2.97
C VAL A 102 -8.30 0.83 1.62
N SER A 103 -8.11 2.14 1.61
CA SER A 103 -7.58 2.90 0.49
C SER A 103 -6.24 3.54 0.82
N GLY A 104 -5.55 4.08 -0.18
CA GLY A 104 -4.30 4.78 0.02
C GLY A 104 -4.12 5.92 -0.97
N ALA A 105 -3.42 6.97 -0.55
CA ALA A 105 -3.01 8.09 -1.38
C ALA A 105 -1.53 8.40 -1.19
N ALA A 106 -0.85 8.81 -2.27
CA ALA A 106 0.52 9.30 -2.21
C ALA A 106 0.51 10.82 -2.20
N MET A 107 1.05 11.38 -1.14
CA MET A 107 1.18 12.81 -0.94
C MET A 107 2.60 13.25 -1.28
N GLY A 108 2.75 14.46 -1.78
CA GLY A 108 4.03 15.10 -2.00
C GLY A 108 4.16 16.42 -1.26
N LEU A 109 5.37 16.92 -1.21
CA LEU A 109 5.67 18.24 -0.67
C LEU A 109 6.78 18.89 -1.49
N ILE A 110 6.59 20.16 -1.78
CA ILE A 110 7.61 21.03 -2.39
C ILE A 110 7.86 22.18 -1.42
N LYS A 111 9.13 22.48 -1.17
CA LYS A 111 9.56 23.59 -0.34
C LYS A 111 10.48 24.53 -1.13
N GLU A 112 10.08 25.78 -1.24
CA GLU A 112 10.88 26.83 -1.87
C GLU A 112 11.07 27.98 -0.87
N GLY A 113 12.28 28.09 -0.33
CA GLY A 113 12.59 29.00 0.76
C GLY A 113 11.75 28.65 2.01
N ASP A 114 10.92 29.56 2.44
CA ASP A 114 10.02 29.38 3.58
C ASP A 114 8.61 28.89 3.17
N GLU A 115 8.30 28.91 1.88
CA GLU A 115 7.03 28.41 1.38
C GLU A 115 7.03 26.90 1.27
N VAL A 116 5.93 26.29 1.72
CA VAL A 116 5.68 24.84 1.66
C VAL A 116 4.34 24.61 0.96
N ARG A 117 4.34 23.71 -0.04
CA ARG A 117 3.14 23.26 -0.74
C ARG A 117 3.01 21.76 -0.63
N ILE A 118 1.85 21.33 -0.15
CA ILE A 118 1.52 19.90 -0.03
C ILE A 118 0.70 19.52 -1.27
N LEU A 119 1.13 18.49 -1.96
CA LEU A 119 0.50 17.95 -3.16
C LEU A 119 -0.28 16.68 -2.79
N THR A 120 -1.44 16.52 -3.42
CA THR A 120 -2.33 15.38 -3.17
C THR A 120 -2.31 14.42 -4.35
N ASP A 121 -2.12 13.13 -4.09
CA ASP A 121 -2.12 12.03 -5.07
C ASP A 121 -1.16 12.27 -6.23
N ILE A 122 0.12 12.33 -5.90
CA ILE A 122 1.21 12.75 -6.80
C ILE A 122 1.48 11.77 -7.94
N GLN A 123 1.83 12.33 -9.10
CA GLN A 123 2.33 11.59 -10.25
C GLN A 123 3.83 11.29 -10.14
N GLY A 124 4.34 10.42 -11.01
CA GLY A 124 5.74 10.02 -11.00
C GLY A 124 6.75 11.17 -11.13
N ILE A 125 6.42 12.21 -11.91
CA ILE A 125 7.30 13.40 -12.06
C ILE A 125 7.30 14.23 -10.76
N GLU A 126 6.17 14.33 -10.07
CA GLU A 126 6.04 15.06 -8.80
C GLU A 126 6.75 14.31 -7.65
N ASP A 127 6.72 12.96 -7.68
CA ASP A 127 7.51 12.10 -6.79
C ASP A 127 9.02 12.32 -7.01
N PHE A 128 9.45 12.42 -8.27
CA PHE A 128 10.87 12.61 -8.62
C PHE A 128 11.39 13.99 -8.24
N LEU A 129 10.64 15.05 -8.52
CA LEU A 129 11.04 16.44 -8.31
C LEU A 129 10.70 16.98 -6.92
N GLY A 130 9.77 16.33 -6.19
CA GLY A 130 9.36 16.76 -4.86
C GLY A 130 10.43 16.56 -3.79
N ASP A 131 10.34 17.34 -2.71
CA ASP A 131 11.27 17.34 -1.58
C ASP A 131 10.92 16.29 -0.53
N MET A 132 9.68 15.85 -0.49
CA MET A 132 9.19 14.76 0.31
C MET A 132 8.04 14.06 -0.40
N ASP A 133 8.02 12.75 -0.32
CA ASP A 133 6.82 11.95 -0.60
C ASP A 133 6.42 11.16 0.65
N PHE A 134 5.14 11.02 0.85
CA PHE A 134 4.64 10.11 1.86
C PHE A 134 3.34 9.45 1.44
N LYS A 135 3.22 8.21 1.80
CA LYS A 135 2.13 7.33 1.42
C LYS A 135 1.31 7.05 2.65
N VAL A 136 0.02 7.31 2.57
CA VAL A 136 -0.92 7.12 3.68
C VAL A 136 -1.99 6.15 3.26
N ALA A 137 -2.08 5.02 3.95
CA ALA A 137 -3.14 4.04 3.76
C ALA A 137 -4.01 3.93 5.02
N GLY A 138 -5.29 3.62 4.84
CA GLY A 138 -6.19 3.42 5.97
C GLY A 138 -7.65 3.25 5.55
N SER A 139 -8.45 2.86 6.53
CA SER A 139 -9.90 2.78 6.42
C SER A 139 -10.54 4.15 6.66
N GLU A 140 -11.86 4.23 6.60
CA GLU A 140 -12.63 5.40 7.02
C GLU A 140 -12.32 5.80 8.47
N LYS A 141 -12.11 4.83 9.36
CA LYS A 141 -11.90 5.03 10.79
C LYS A 141 -10.50 5.56 11.14
N GLY A 142 -9.48 5.25 10.33
CA GLY A 142 -8.11 5.67 10.65
C GLY A 142 -7.05 5.14 9.72
N ILE A 143 -5.81 5.57 9.98
CA ILE A 143 -4.62 5.18 9.22
C ILE A 143 -4.17 3.80 9.68
N THR A 144 -3.88 2.91 8.74
CA THR A 144 -3.35 1.56 8.98
C THR A 144 -1.86 1.46 8.65
N ALA A 145 -1.38 2.27 7.69
CA ALA A 145 0.04 2.33 7.36
C ALA A 145 0.43 3.72 6.84
N LEU A 146 1.68 4.09 7.11
CA LEU A 146 2.30 5.32 6.63
C LEU A 146 3.76 5.02 6.28
N GLN A 147 4.20 5.55 5.15
CA GLN A 147 5.61 5.59 4.76
C GLN A 147 5.95 7.00 4.30
N MET A 148 7.05 7.53 4.80
CA MET A 148 7.56 8.86 4.44
C MET A 148 8.99 8.73 3.94
N ASP A 149 9.29 9.40 2.83
CA ASP A 149 10.64 9.58 2.30
C ASP A 149 10.92 11.08 2.17
N MET A 150 11.94 11.54 2.89
CA MET A 150 12.33 12.95 2.91
C MET A 150 13.67 13.13 2.21
N LYS A 151 13.72 14.00 1.22
CA LYS A 151 14.93 14.38 0.51
C LYS A 151 15.56 15.66 1.07
N ILE A 152 14.84 16.36 1.96
CA ILE A 152 15.27 17.57 2.65
C ILE A 152 15.29 17.39 4.15
N THR A 153 16.03 18.24 4.84
CA THR A 153 16.08 18.32 6.29
C THR A 153 15.19 19.46 6.80
N GLY A 154 14.71 19.35 8.05
CA GLY A 154 14.08 20.47 8.74
C GLY A 154 12.60 20.72 8.40
N LEU A 155 11.82 19.66 8.17
CA LEU A 155 10.35 19.79 8.16
C LEU A 155 9.81 19.93 9.57
N SER A 156 8.87 20.85 9.76
CA SER A 156 8.21 21.03 11.05
C SER A 156 7.18 19.92 11.28
N VAL A 157 6.96 19.55 12.54
CA VAL A 157 5.89 18.63 12.95
C VAL A 157 4.52 19.15 12.47
N LYS A 158 4.34 20.48 12.45
CA LYS A 158 3.12 21.12 11.96
C LYS A 158 2.88 20.79 10.48
N THR A 159 3.90 20.94 9.63
CA THR A 159 3.82 20.62 8.20
C THR A 159 3.46 19.16 7.95
N VAL A 160 4.07 18.24 8.71
CA VAL A 160 3.76 16.80 8.62
C VAL A 160 2.31 16.54 9.03
N ALA A 161 1.84 17.18 10.10
CA ALA A 161 0.45 17.03 10.55
C ALA A 161 -0.55 17.57 9.51
N GLU A 162 -0.24 18.71 8.88
CA GLU A 162 -1.05 19.28 7.79
C GLU A 162 -1.13 18.32 6.61
N ALA A 163 -0.01 17.72 6.22
CA ALA A 163 0.05 16.76 5.14
C ALA A 163 -0.77 15.48 5.42
N VAL A 164 -0.68 14.95 6.64
CA VAL A 164 -1.49 13.81 7.07
C VAL A 164 -2.99 14.15 7.07
N ASN A 165 -3.35 15.35 7.53
CA ASN A 165 -4.74 15.82 7.51
C ASN A 165 -5.25 15.99 6.08
N GLN A 166 -4.44 16.52 5.16
CA GLN A 166 -4.79 16.67 3.74
C GLN A 166 -4.94 15.31 3.03
N ALA A 167 -4.20 14.29 3.46
CA ALA A 167 -4.32 12.94 2.92
C ALA A 167 -5.67 12.28 3.24
N ARG A 168 -6.35 12.69 4.31
CA ARG A 168 -7.62 12.07 4.71
C ARG A 168 -8.72 12.21 3.67
N PRO A 169 -9.09 13.42 3.20
CA PRO A 169 -10.11 13.58 2.16
C PRO A 169 -9.74 12.85 0.85
N ALA A 170 -8.47 12.86 0.46
CA ALA A 170 -8.01 12.12 -0.71
C ALA A 170 -8.27 10.62 -0.59
N ARG A 171 -7.86 10.01 0.54
CA ARG A 171 -8.12 8.59 0.80
C ARG A 171 -9.62 8.26 0.81
N LEU A 172 -10.44 9.09 1.43
CA LEU A 172 -11.89 8.88 1.49
C LEU A 172 -12.54 8.98 0.12
N HIS A 173 -12.09 9.91 -0.73
CA HIS A 173 -12.54 10.00 -2.11
C HIS A 173 -12.17 8.75 -2.92
N ILE A 174 -10.92 8.28 -2.81
CA ILE A 174 -10.48 7.03 -3.46
C ILE A 174 -11.31 5.86 -2.94
N LEU A 175 -11.55 5.79 -1.63
CA LEU A 175 -12.36 4.74 -1.02
C LEU A 175 -13.79 4.73 -1.57
N GLU A 176 -14.41 5.90 -1.70
CA GLU A 176 -15.74 6.05 -2.32
C GLU A 176 -15.76 5.44 -3.73
N LYS A 177 -14.74 5.77 -4.56
CA LYS A 177 -14.62 5.21 -5.91
C LYS A 177 -14.40 3.69 -5.93
N MET A 178 -13.68 3.16 -4.97
CA MET A 178 -13.52 1.72 -4.82
C MET A 178 -14.86 1.03 -4.48
N LEU A 179 -15.64 1.64 -3.59
CA LEU A 179 -16.92 1.09 -3.13
C LEU A 179 -18.04 1.18 -4.20
N GLU A 180 -17.88 2.00 -5.25
CA GLU A 180 -18.74 1.96 -6.44
C GLU A 180 -18.58 0.63 -7.20
N ALA A 181 -17.42 -0.02 -7.11
CA ALA A 181 -17.16 -1.31 -7.78
C ALA A 181 -17.58 -2.51 -6.92
N ILE A 182 -17.24 -2.50 -5.65
CA ILE A 182 -17.64 -3.52 -4.67
C ILE A 182 -17.70 -2.87 -3.29
N ASP A 183 -18.86 -2.85 -2.68
CA ASP A 183 -19.14 -2.17 -1.40
C ASP A 183 -19.00 -3.09 -0.19
N THR A 184 -19.24 -4.38 -0.38
CA THR A 184 -19.16 -5.41 0.66
C THR A 184 -18.42 -6.64 0.15
N PRO A 185 -17.69 -7.37 1.02
CA PRO A 185 -17.12 -8.66 0.63
C PRO A 185 -18.21 -9.62 0.15
N ARG A 186 -17.86 -10.47 -0.80
CA ARG A 186 -18.76 -11.54 -1.27
C ARG A 186 -19.07 -12.52 -0.14
N ASP A 187 -20.29 -13.05 -0.12
CA ASP A 187 -20.76 -13.98 0.93
C ASP A 187 -20.01 -15.31 0.91
N ASN A 188 -19.51 -15.73 -0.24
CA ASN A 188 -18.82 -17.01 -0.41
C ASN A 188 -17.41 -16.79 -0.96
N LEU A 189 -16.51 -17.69 -0.60
CA LEU A 189 -15.19 -17.73 -1.23
C LEU A 189 -15.30 -17.94 -2.73
N SER A 190 -14.49 -17.22 -3.48
CA SER A 190 -14.39 -17.41 -4.91
C SER A 190 -13.98 -18.85 -5.23
N PRO A 191 -14.61 -19.50 -6.23
CA PRO A 191 -14.20 -20.82 -6.68
C PRO A 191 -12.79 -20.84 -7.28
N HIS A 192 -12.21 -19.67 -7.52
CA HIS A 192 -10.86 -19.48 -8.06
C HIS A 192 -9.85 -18.98 -7.00
N ALA A 193 -10.28 -18.84 -5.74
CA ALA A 193 -9.41 -18.42 -4.64
C ALA A 193 -8.62 -19.60 -4.04
#